data_d1eec12325fe7324b994940a0fbcd3d2
#
_entry.id   d1eec12325fe7324b994940a0fbcd3d2
#
_cell.length_a   1.000
_cell.length_b   1.000
_cell.length_c   1.000
_cell.angle_alpha   90.00
_cell.angle_beta   90.00
_cell.angle_gamma   90.00
#
_symmetry.space_group_name_H-M   'P 1'
#
loop_
_entity.id
_entity.type
_entity.pdbx_description
1 polymer ?
#
loop_
_entity_poly.entity_id
_entity_poly.type
_entity_poly.pdbx_seq_one_letter_code
_entity_poly.pdbx_strand_id
1 'polypeptide(L)'
;MKKIILLLFLFLSCYLIYNLTEDKSLSCLVIGDKIADNPYLKNNTIINKYNNNYINQDYRITDLINIIKYNEEIEINNKKISIHRLLKNNDILIISIGMNDIYYKLNDNTKNIYTYINDMVNNMEILLNEINKYTYKKVIIIGYYNITNKHNDLFTYLNYKMKRITNKYHYEYLELNDILKNNPSYLQNSNNFNLNNQGYNEISKIIVEKIKNY
;
A
#
# COMPACT_ATOMS: atom_id res chain seq x y z
N MET A 1 39.23 40.22 13.48
CA MET A 1 37.75 40.08 13.56
C MET A 1 37.07 39.83 12.21
N LYS A 2 37.23 40.65 11.16
CA LYS A 2 36.54 40.45 9.86
C LYS A 2 36.77 39.06 9.21
N LYS A 3 38.00 38.50 9.29
CA LYS A 3 38.31 37.16 8.72
C LYS A 3 37.62 36.02 9.46
N ILE A 4 37.42 36.12 10.76
CA ILE A 4 36.73 35.10 11.59
C ILE A 4 35.23 35.11 11.28
N ILE A 5 34.65 36.30 11.11
CA ILE A 5 33.22 36.44 10.75
C ILE A 5 32.96 35.86 9.36
N LEU A 6 33.85 36.07 8.39
CA LEU A 6 33.75 35.52 7.05
C LEU A 6 33.83 33.99 7.06
N LEU A 7 34.71 33.41 7.89
CA LEU A 7 34.85 31.96 8.04
C LEU A 7 33.59 31.31 8.67
N LEU A 8 33.04 31.96 9.69
CA LEU A 8 31.77 31.53 10.32
C LEU A 8 30.60 31.58 9.33
N PHE A 9 30.56 32.61 8.48
CA PHE A 9 29.51 32.72 7.47
C PHE A 9 29.65 31.65 6.38
N LEU A 10 30.85 31.31 5.98
CA LEU A 10 31.15 30.20 5.05
C LEU A 10 30.77 28.83 5.66
N PHE A 11 31.11 28.59 6.93
CA PHE A 11 30.71 27.37 7.62
C PHE A 11 29.18 27.26 7.75
N LEU A 12 28.50 28.35 8.08
CA LEU A 12 27.04 28.38 8.21
C LEU A 12 26.35 28.15 6.85
N SER A 13 26.88 28.75 5.78
CA SER A 13 26.36 28.54 4.43
C SER A 13 26.61 27.11 3.92
N CYS A 14 27.78 26.53 4.16
CA CYS A 14 28.03 25.10 3.85
C CYS A 14 27.15 24.15 4.65
N TYR A 15 26.95 24.45 5.93
CA TYR A 15 26.04 23.68 6.78
C TYR A 15 24.57 23.76 6.33
N LEU A 16 24.12 24.96 5.94
CA LEU A 16 22.79 25.17 5.37
C LEU A 16 22.63 24.47 4.02
N ILE A 17 23.63 24.57 3.13
CA ILE A 17 23.63 23.86 1.85
C ILE A 17 23.64 22.36 2.07
N TYR A 18 24.46 21.85 2.98
CA TYR A 18 24.51 20.42 3.33
C TYR A 18 23.15 19.93 3.82
N ASN A 19 22.49 20.64 4.74
CA ASN A 19 21.14 20.28 5.23
C ASN A 19 20.04 20.46 4.18
N LEU A 20 20.21 21.34 3.19
CA LEU A 20 19.27 21.51 2.08
C LEU A 20 19.48 20.46 0.97
N THR A 21 20.68 19.87 0.89
CA THR A 21 21.02 18.82 -0.10
C THR A 21 20.97 17.42 0.45
N GLU A 22 20.79 17.23 1.77
CA GLU A 22 20.38 15.93 2.29
C GLU A 22 18.98 15.64 1.73
N ASP A 23 18.96 14.93 0.61
CA ASP A 23 17.75 14.22 0.14
C ASP A 23 17.32 13.33 1.29
N LYS A 24 16.39 13.85 2.10
CA LYS A 24 15.79 13.11 3.20
C LYS A 24 15.17 11.87 2.57
N SER A 25 15.87 10.76 2.65
CA SER A 25 15.40 9.50 2.07
C SER A 25 14.00 9.26 2.59
N LEU A 26 13.02 9.32 1.69
CA LEU A 26 11.64 9.03 2.04
C LEU A 26 11.55 7.60 2.59
N SER A 27 10.64 7.38 3.52
CA SER A 27 10.37 6.07 4.08
C SER A 27 9.06 5.53 3.54
N CYS A 28 9.01 4.24 3.20
CA CYS A 28 7.84 3.59 2.65
C CYS A 28 7.42 2.39 3.50
N LEU A 29 6.13 2.35 3.86
CA LEU A 29 5.49 1.21 4.49
C LEU A 29 4.55 0.53 3.49
N VAL A 30 4.79 -0.75 3.23
CA VAL A 30 3.90 -1.57 2.41
C VAL A 30 3.22 -2.59 3.32
N ILE A 31 1.89 -2.55 3.35
CA ILE A 31 1.06 -3.49 4.11
C ILE A 31 0.22 -4.29 3.13
N GLY A 32 0.27 -5.61 3.21
CA GLY A 32 -0.59 -6.42 2.38
C GLY A 32 -0.18 -7.88 2.30
N ASP A 33 -0.76 -8.52 1.32
CA ASP A 33 -0.57 -9.91 0.98
C ASP A 33 0.69 -10.12 0.10
N LYS A 34 0.60 -10.98 -0.88
CA LYS A 34 1.69 -11.33 -1.81
C LYS A 34 2.27 -10.14 -2.59
N ILE A 35 1.56 -9.00 -2.70
CA ILE A 35 2.10 -7.78 -3.32
C ILE A 35 3.21 -7.21 -2.44
N ALA A 36 3.02 -7.17 -1.12
CA ALA A 36 4.03 -6.71 -0.18
C ALA A 36 5.26 -7.63 -0.15
N ASP A 37 5.11 -8.90 -0.51
CA ASP A 37 6.21 -9.89 -0.54
C ASP A 37 6.91 -9.97 -1.91
N ASN A 38 6.45 -9.26 -2.90
CA ASN A 38 6.96 -9.39 -4.27
C ASN A 38 8.44 -9.00 -4.36
N PRO A 39 9.33 -9.89 -4.86
CA PRO A 39 10.77 -9.60 -4.97
C PRO A 39 11.07 -8.40 -5.88
N TYR A 40 10.28 -8.17 -6.94
CA TYR A 40 10.47 -7.03 -7.82
C TYR A 40 10.24 -5.70 -7.08
N LEU A 41 9.21 -5.64 -6.21
CA LEU A 41 8.95 -4.46 -5.39
C LEU A 41 10.07 -4.27 -4.37
N LYS A 42 10.45 -5.34 -3.67
CA LYS A 42 11.51 -5.32 -2.63
C LYS A 42 12.89 -4.95 -3.17
N ASN A 43 13.22 -5.41 -4.38
CA ASN A 43 14.55 -5.21 -4.98
C ASN A 43 14.61 -4.02 -5.95
N ASN A 44 13.52 -3.26 -6.11
CA ASN A 44 13.50 -2.14 -7.02
C ASN A 44 14.37 -0.99 -6.50
N THR A 45 15.32 -0.53 -7.33
CA THR A 45 16.29 0.51 -6.95
C THR A 45 15.66 1.85 -6.58
N ILE A 46 14.46 2.13 -7.09
CA ILE A 46 13.73 3.36 -6.76
C ILE A 46 13.14 3.28 -5.36
N ILE A 47 12.50 2.15 -5.05
CA ILE A 47 11.98 1.90 -3.70
C ILE A 47 13.14 1.71 -2.71
N ASN A 48 14.24 1.08 -3.13
CA ASN A 48 15.42 0.88 -2.26
C ASN A 48 16.14 2.17 -1.86
N LYS A 49 15.85 3.31 -2.49
CA LYS A 49 16.25 4.61 -1.97
C LYS A 49 15.49 5.01 -0.71
N TYR A 50 14.38 4.34 -0.42
CA TYR A 50 13.56 4.58 0.74
C TYR A 50 13.92 3.59 1.86
N ASN A 51 13.77 4.02 3.10
CA ASN A 51 13.84 3.12 4.24
C ASN A 51 12.51 2.34 4.31
N ASN A 52 12.49 1.12 3.76
CA ASN A 52 11.27 0.39 3.52
C ASN A 52 10.94 -0.60 4.63
N ASN A 53 9.68 -0.66 4.99
CA ASN A 53 9.11 -1.67 5.86
C ASN A 53 8.02 -2.43 5.08
N TYR A 54 8.08 -3.76 5.12
CA TYR A 54 7.12 -4.64 4.45
C TYR A 54 6.40 -5.50 5.49
N ILE A 55 5.09 -5.43 5.52
CA ILE A 55 4.23 -6.28 6.32
C ILE A 55 3.50 -7.22 5.36
N ASN A 56 4.04 -8.42 5.20
CA ASN A 56 3.41 -9.48 4.42
C ASN A 56 2.62 -10.39 5.35
N GLN A 57 1.33 -10.12 5.47
CA GLN A 57 0.41 -10.91 6.28
C GLN A 57 -0.93 -11.00 5.53
N ASP A 58 -1.53 -12.18 5.56
CA ASP A 58 -2.85 -12.44 4.97
C ASP A 58 -3.98 -11.83 5.83
N TYR A 59 -3.81 -10.58 6.25
CA TYR A 59 -4.79 -9.87 7.06
C TYR A 59 -6.08 -9.62 6.28
N ARG A 60 -7.20 -9.76 6.96
CA ARG A 60 -8.47 -9.16 6.56
C ARG A 60 -8.47 -7.68 6.93
N ILE A 61 -9.39 -6.93 6.34
CA ILE A 61 -9.56 -5.51 6.67
C ILE A 61 -9.82 -5.33 8.17
N THR A 62 -10.66 -6.19 8.76
CA THR A 62 -11.00 -6.17 10.20
C THR A 62 -9.80 -6.46 11.10
N ASP A 63 -8.89 -7.33 10.66
CA ASP A 63 -7.68 -7.66 11.44
C ASP A 63 -6.77 -6.44 11.51
N LEU A 64 -6.54 -5.77 10.38
CA LEU A 64 -5.71 -4.57 10.35
C LEU A 64 -6.32 -3.41 11.15
N ILE A 65 -7.65 -3.25 11.14
CA ILE A 65 -8.35 -2.29 12.00
C ILE A 65 -8.01 -2.56 13.47
N ASN A 66 -8.13 -3.82 13.92
CA ASN A 66 -7.86 -4.20 15.31
C ASN A 66 -6.39 -3.99 15.67
N ILE A 67 -5.47 -4.42 14.82
CA ILE A 67 -4.03 -4.21 14.99
C ILE A 67 -3.71 -2.73 15.20
N ILE A 68 -4.28 -1.83 14.38
CA ILE A 68 -4.07 -0.39 14.54
C ILE A 68 -4.74 0.13 15.80
N LYS A 69 -5.99 -0.25 16.05
CA LYS A 69 -6.77 0.23 17.21
C LYS A 69 -6.13 -0.13 18.55
N TYR A 70 -5.57 -1.34 18.65
CA TYR A 70 -4.95 -1.84 19.88
C TYR A 70 -3.44 -1.63 19.93
N ASN A 71 -2.87 -0.98 18.91
CA ASN A 71 -1.43 -0.72 18.79
C ASN A 71 -0.58 -1.99 18.94
N GLU A 72 -0.97 -3.05 18.27
CA GLU A 72 -0.29 -4.32 18.37
C GLU A 72 1.15 -4.24 17.81
N GLU A 73 2.00 -5.11 18.32
CA GLU A 73 3.36 -5.27 17.79
C GLU A 73 3.35 -6.22 16.58
N ILE A 74 4.05 -5.81 15.53
CA ILE A 74 4.24 -6.59 14.31
C ILE A 74 5.71 -6.98 14.22
N GLU A 75 5.96 -8.21 13.83
CA GLU A 75 7.31 -8.71 13.60
C GLU A 75 7.78 -8.35 12.18
N ILE A 76 8.86 -7.58 12.11
CA ILE A 76 9.54 -7.23 10.85
C ILE A 76 11.03 -7.52 11.05
N ASN A 77 11.60 -8.38 10.20
CA ASN A 77 13.03 -8.76 10.26
C ASN A 77 13.46 -9.22 11.68
N ASN A 78 12.68 -10.09 12.30
CA ASN A 78 12.87 -10.62 13.65
C ASN A 78 12.85 -9.56 14.77
N LYS A 79 12.24 -8.40 14.51
CA LYS A 79 12.05 -7.34 15.49
C LYS A 79 10.55 -7.04 15.66
N LYS A 80 10.10 -6.97 16.90
CA LYS A 80 8.76 -6.54 17.23
C LYS A 80 8.69 -5.02 17.24
N ILE A 81 7.80 -4.47 16.45
CA ILE A 81 7.62 -3.01 16.29
C ILE A 81 6.13 -2.71 16.40
N SER A 82 5.77 -1.76 17.25
CA SER A 82 4.40 -1.27 17.35
C SER A 82 3.91 -0.72 16.01
N ILE A 83 2.69 -1.08 15.61
CA ILE A 83 2.08 -0.59 14.37
C ILE A 83 2.00 0.94 14.33
N HIS A 84 1.69 1.59 15.45
CA HIS A 84 1.65 3.05 15.52
C HIS A 84 3.01 3.68 15.22
N ARG A 85 4.10 3.05 15.66
CA ARG A 85 5.45 3.51 15.34
C ARG A 85 5.74 3.38 13.85
N LEU A 86 5.33 2.29 13.23
CA LEU A 86 5.47 2.08 11.79
C LEU A 86 4.67 3.12 11.00
N LEU A 87 3.40 3.33 11.37
CA LEU A 87 2.55 4.31 10.71
C LEU A 87 3.06 5.75 10.85
N LYS A 88 3.66 6.11 11.99
CA LYS A 88 4.20 7.46 12.23
C LYS A 88 5.51 7.74 11.51
N ASN A 89 6.33 6.71 11.31
CA ASN A 89 7.71 6.86 10.84
C ASN A 89 7.88 6.67 9.32
N ASN A 90 6.78 6.55 8.58
CA ASN A 90 6.82 6.39 7.13
C ASN A 90 6.14 7.56 6.42
N ASP A 91 6.74 8.01 5.33
CA ASP A 91 6.23 9.11 4.51
C ASP A 91 5.20 8.61 3.48
N ILE A 92 5.38 7.39 2.99
CA ILE A 92 4.54 6.76 1.97
C ILE A 92 3.94 5.50 2.54
N LEU A 93 2.63 5.32 2.34
CA LEU A 93 1.90 4.12 2.75
C LEU A 93 1.25 3.47 1.53
N ILE A 94 1.50 2.18 1.35
CA ILE A 94 0.88 1.36 0.30
C ILE A 94 0.12 0.23 0.98
N ILE A 95 -1.17 0.09 0.66
CA ILE A 95 -2.03 -0.92 1.24
C ILE A 95 -2.64 -1.80 0.14
N SER A 96 -2.39 -3.11 0.25
CA SER A 96 -3.03 -4.15 -0.53
C SER A 96 -3.76 -5.10 0.43
N ILE A 97 -5.06 -4.93 0.60
CA ILE A 97 -5.85 -5.68 1.57
C ILE A 97 -7.28 -5.93 1.06
N GLY A 98 -7.90 -7.01 1.52
CA GLY A 98 -9.29 -7.31 1.25
C GLY A 98 -9.53 -8.30 0.10
N MET A 99 -8.48 -8.69 -0.67
CA MET A 99 -8.64 -9.78 -1.64
C MET A 99 -9.01 -11.10 -0.94
N ASN A 100 -8.44 -11.36 0.24
CA ASN A 100 -8.78 -12.55 1.03
C ASN A 100 -10.22 -12.50 1.56
N ASP A 101 -10.71 -11.30 1.90
CA ASP A 101 -12.11 -11.10 2.32
C ASP A 101 -13.06 -11.54 1.20
N ILE A 102 -12.86 -11.02 -0.02
CA ILE A 102 -13.77 -11.31 -1.14
C ILE A 102 -13.64 -12.76 -1.63
N TYR A 103 -12.39 -13.26 -1.72
CA TYR A 103 -12.12 -14.63 -2.17
C TYR A 103 -12.79 -15.69 -1.28
N TYR A 104 -12.69 -15.50 0.02
CA TYR A 104 -13.34 -16.40 0.98
C TYR A 104 -14.85 -16.46 0.76
N LYS A 105 -15.45 -15.30 0.48
CA LYS A 105 -16.89 -15.18 0.32
C LYS A 105 -17.39 -15.71 -1.03
N LEU A 106 -16.62 -15.55 -2.10
CA LEU A 106 -16.96 -16.09 -3.42
C LEU A 106 -17.00 -17.62 -3.42
N ASN A 107 -16.16 -18.26 -2.60
CA ASN A 107 -16.12 -19.72 -2.46
C ASN A 107 -17.26 -20.28 -1.59
N ASP A 108 -17.85 -19.46 -0.74
CA ASP A 108 -18.88 -19.88 0.23
C ASP A 108 -20.32 -19.93 -0.35
N ASN A 109 -20.51 -19.68 -1.66
CA ASN A 109 -21.82 -19.69 -2.36
C ASN A 109 -22.91 -18.86 -1.65
N THR A 110 -22.55 -17.81 -0.94
CA THR A 110 -23.51 -17.06 -0.13
C THR A 110 -24.44 -16.20 -0.96
N LYS A 111 -25.73 -16.29 -0.65
CA LYS A 111 -26.83 -15.60 -1.35
C LYS A 111 -26.77 -14.06 -1.26
N ASN A 112 -25.85 -13.45 -0.51
CA ASN A 112 -25.85 -12.02 -0.21
C ASN A 112 -24.48 -11.35 -0.40
N ILE A 113 -23.83 -11.63 -1.52
CA ILE A 113 -22.49 -11.10 -1.80
C ILE A 113 -22.44 -9.56 -1.83
N TYR A 114 -23.47 -8.90 -2.30
CA TYR A 114 -23.51 -7.43 -2.34
C TYR A 114 -23.63 -6.81 -0.94
N THR A 115 -24.35 -7.45 -0.02
CA THR A 115 -24.37 -7.01 1.39
C THR A 115 -22.98 -7.14 1.98
N TYR A 116 -22.31 -8.27 1.75
CA TYR A 116 -20.95 -8.49 2.22
C TYR A 116 -19.96 -7.44 1.66
N ILE A 117 -20.08 -7.08 0.37
CA ILE A 117 -19.26 -6.00 -0.22
C ILE A 117 -19.52 -4.67 0.48
N ASN A 118 -20.76 -4.34 0.79
CA ASN A 118 -21.07 -3.11 1.51
C ASN A 118 -20.44 -3.11 2.92
N ASP A 119 -20.45 -4.24 3.62
CA ASP A 119 -19.79 -4.38 4.91
C ASP A 119 -18.27 -4.24 4.77
N MET A 120 -17.68 -4.83 3.72
CA MET A 120 -16.26 -4.66 3.38
C MET A 120 -15.90 -3.20 3.13
N VAL A 121 -16.75 -2.47 2.38
CA VAL A 121 -16.56 -1.04 2.10
C VAL A 121 -16.64 -0.22 3.39
N ASN A 122 -17.60 -0.51 4.26
CA ASN A 122 -17.72 0.14 5.56
C ASN A 122 -16.47 -0.11 6.44
N ASN A 123 -15.99 -1.35 6.49
CA ASN A 123 -14.77 -1.69 7.21
C ASN A 123 -13.55 -0.98 6.62
N MET A 124 -13.45 -0.88 5.29
CA MET A 124 -12.38 -0.10 4.65
C MET A 124 -12.46 1.38 5.03
N GLU A 125 -13.65 1.97 5.09
CA GLU A 125 -13.81 3.36 5.53
C GLU A 125 -13.34 3.55 6.98
N ILE A 126 -13.65 2.60 7.87
CA ILE A 126 -13.13 2.60 9.26
C ILE A 126 -11.60 2.53 9.25
N LEU A 127 -11.01 1.63 8.45
CA LEU A 127 -9.56 1.52 8.32
C LEU A 127 -8.91 2.81 7.84
N LEU A 128 -9.46 3.43 6.78
CA LEU A 128 -8.94 4.69 6.25
C LEU A 128 -9.05 5.83 7.25
N ASN A 129 -10.11 5.84 8.05
CA ASN A 129 -10.27 6.82 9.13
C ASN A 129 -9.20 6.64 10.23
N GLU A 130 -8.85 5.40 10.59
CA GLU A 130 -7.75 5.14 11.53
C GLU A 130 -6.40 5.59 10.94
N ILE A 131 -6.15 5.30 9.66
CA ILE A 131 -4.93 5.70 8.96
C ILE A 131 -4.82 7.22 8.83
N ASN A 132 -5.94 7.91 8.64
CA ASN A 132 -5.97 9.37 8.50
C ASN A 132 -5.55 10.14 9.76
N LYS A 133 -5.38 9.45 10.88
CA LYS A 133 -4.79 10.03 12.10
C LYS A 133 -3.28 10.26 11.98
N TYR A 134 -2.65 9.72 10.95
CA TYR A 134 -1.22 9.83 10.67
C TYR A 134 -1.02 10.71 9.43
N THR A 135 0.12 11.40 9.37
CA THR A 135 0.43 12.29 8.26
C THR A 135 1.35 11.59 7.27
N TYR A 136 0.90 11.45 6.03
CA TYR A 136 1.66 10.89 4.93
C TYR A 136 1.83 11.88 3.81
N LYS A 137 2.95 11.79 3.08
CA LYS A 137 3.13 12.48 1.80
C LYS A 137 2.28 11.82 0.72
N LYS A 138 2.14 10.49 0.79
CA LYS A 138 1.33 9.72 -0.16
C LYS A 138 0.74 8.47 0.47
N VAL A 139 -0.52 8.20 0.16
CA VAL A 139 -1.18 6.93 0.46
C VAL A 139 -1.73 6.34 -0.84
N ILE A 140 -1.39 5.07 -1.10
CA ILE A 140 -1.85 4.31 -2.27
C ILE A 140 -2.62 3.10 -1.78
N ILE A 141 -3.87 2.99 -2.16
CA ILE A 141 -4.72 1.82 -1.93
C ILE A 141 -4.74 0.99 -3.21
N ILE A 142 -4.30 -0.24 -3.12
CA ILE A 142 -4.29 -1.18 -4.25
C ILE A 142 -5.70 -1.71 -4.46
N GLY A 143 -6.22 -1.55 -5.67
CA GLY A 143 -7.54 -2.00 -6.07
C GLY A 143 -7.65 -3.51 -6.27
N TYR A 144 -8.88 -3.97 -6.37
CA TYR A 144 -9.20 -5.37 -6.58
C TYR A 144 -9.17 -5.72 -8.06
N TYR A 145 -8.81 -6.96 -8.38
CA TYR A 145 -8.74 -7.43 -9.75
C TYR A 145 -9.48 -8.75 -9.94
N ASN A 146 -10.02 -8.95 -11.13
CA ASN A 146 -10.67 -10.18 -11.54
C ASN A 146 -10.17 -10.57 -12.93
N ILE A 147 -9.41 -11.64 -13.01
CA ILE A 147 -8.83 -12.11 -14.27
C ILE A 147 -9.68 -13.22 -14.91
N THR A 148 -10.55 -13.85 -14.12
CA THR A 148 -11.31 -15.03 -14.56
C THR A 148 -12.56 -14.71 -15.36
N ASN A 149 -12.89 -13.43 -15.55
CA ASN A 149 -14.16 -12.95 -16.13
C ASN A 149 -15.44 -13.42 -15.42
N LYS A 150 -15.33 -14.27 -14.40
CA LYS A 150 -16.43 -14.59 -13.49
C LYS A 150 -16.61 -13.40 -12.54
N HIS A 151 -17.84 -13.01 -12.28
CA HIS A 151 -18.17 -11.94 -11.32
C HIS A 151 -17.65 -10.54 -11.69
N ASN A 152 -17.50 -10.21 -12.97
CA ASN A 152 -17.01 -8.90 -13.42
C ASN A 152 -17.82 -7.74 -12.84
N ASP A 153 -19.15 -7.84 -12.84
CA ASP A 153 -20.04 -6.80 -12.29
C ASP A 153 -19.79 -6.58 -10.80
N LEU A 154 -19.49 -7.65 -10.08
CA LEU A 154 -19.20 -7.60 -8.66
C LEU A 154 -17.89 -6.84 -8.38
N PHE A 155 -16.82 -7.17 -9.12
CA PHE A 155 -15.54 -6.48 -8.98
C PHE A 155 -15.59 -5.02 -9.46
N THR A 156 -16.36 -4.75 -10.49
CA THR A 156 -16.62 -3.39 -10.95
C THR A 156 -17.33 -2.58 -9.86
N TYR A 157 -18.37 -3.15 -9.25
CA TYR A 157 -19.09 -2.53 -8.14
C TYR A 157 -18.19 -2.31 -6.92
N LEU A 158 -17.41 -3.32 -6.53
CA LEU A 158 -16.47 -3.24 -5.42
C LEU A 158 -15.43 -2.13 -5.64
N ASN A 159 -14.76 -2.14 -6.78
CA ASN A 159 -13.75 -1.12 -7.12
C ASN A 159 -14.34 0.28 -7.16
N TYR A 160 -15.54 0.45 -7.73
CA TYR A 160 -16.23 1.73 -7.73
C TYR A 160 -16.46 2.26 -6.29
N LYS A 161 -16.96 1.40 -5.40
CA LYS A 161 -17.20 1.77 -3.99
C LYS A 161 -15.90 2.09 -3.26
N MET A 162 -14.89 1.23 -3.40
CA MET A 162 -13.58 1.42 -2.75
C MET A 162 -12.87 2.68 -3.23
N LYS A 163 -12.87 2.94 -4.54
CA LYS A 163 -12.31 4.17 -5.12
C LYS A 163 -13.01 5.41 -4.56
N ARG A 164 -14.33 5.37 -4.42
CA ARG A 164 -15.11 6.49 -3.89
C ARG A 164 -14.73 6.81 -2.45
N ILE A 165 -14.61 5.80 -1.57
CA ILE A 165 -14.21 6.05 -0.18
C ILE A 165 -12.75 6.47 -0.08
N THR A 166 -11.85 5.89 -0.88
CA THR A 166 -10.44 6.27 -0.92
C THR A 166 -10.27 7.75 -1.30
N ASN A 167 -10.99 8.20 -2.32
CA ASN A 167 -10.97 9.60 -2.77
C ASN A 167 -11.50 10.59 -1.71
N LYS A 168 -12.41 10.15 -0.82
CA LYS A 168 -12.90 10.96 0.31
C LYS A 168 -11.79 11.38 1.27
N TYR A 169 -10.73 10.56 1.37
CA TYR A 169 -9.54 10.84 2.18
C TYR A 169 -8.39 11.48 1.38
N HIS A 170 -8.62 11.83 0.10
CA HIS A 170 -7.58 12.32 -0.81
C HIS A 170 -6.43 11.33 -1.03
N TYR A 171 -6.70 10.04 -0.88
CA TYR A 171 -5.75 8.96 -1.14
C TYR A 171 -5.85 8.50 -2.59
N GLU A 172 -4.77 7.94 -3.11
CA GLU A 172 -4.75 7.40 -4.47
C GLU A 172 -5.28 5.96 -4.47
N TYR A 173 -6.23 5.68 -5.37
CA TYR A 173 -6.73 4.34 -5.63
C TYR A 173 -6.11 3.81 -6.91
N LEU A 174 -5.31 2.72 -6.82
CA LEU A 174 -4.70 2.10 -7.96
C LEU A 174 -5.64 1.04 -8.54
N GLU A 175 -6.30 1.38 -9.64
CA GLU A 175 -7.21 0.47 -10.35
C GLU A 175 -6.41 -0.61 -11.09
N LEU A 176 -6.53 -1.86 -10.65
CA LEU A 176 -5.82 -2.99 -11.24
C LEU A 176 -6.65 -3.79 -12.23
N ASN A 177 -7.97 -3.75 -12.10
CA ASN A 177 -8.85 -4.60 -12.90
C ASN A 177 -8.67 -4.35 -14.40
N ASP A 178 -8.56 -3.10 -14.81
CA ASP A 178 -8.40 -2.73 -16.22
C ASP A 178 -7.05 -3.15 -16.81
N ILE A 179 -6.04 -3.26 -15.96
CA ILE A 179 -4.68 -3.67 -16.34
C ILE A 179 -4.59 -5.18 -16.50
N LEU A 180 -5.25 -5.92 -15.62
CA LEU A 180 -5.09 -7.36 -15.48
C LEU A 180 -6.16 -8.17 -16.22
N LYS A 181 -7.38 -7.66 -16.38
CA LYS A 181 -8.54 -8.40 -16.93
C LYS A 181 -8.33 -9.01 -18.31
N ASN A 182 -7.44 -8.43 -19.12
CA ASN A 182 -7.18 -8.89 -20.49
C ASN A 182 -5.92 -9.76 -20.59
N ASN A 183 -5.31 -10.12 -19.47
CA ASN A 183 -4.07 -10.86 -19.43
C ASN A 183 -4.16 -12.13 -18.56
N PRO A 184 -4.91 -13.16 -19.02
CA PRO A 184 -5.05 -14.40 -18.26
C PRO A 184 -3.70 -15.13 -18.05
N SER A 185 -2.66 -14.80 -18.83
CA SER A 185 -1.30 -15.29 -18.63
C SER A 185 -0.66 -14.82 -17.33
N TYR A 186 -1.23 -13.82 -16.66
CA TYR A 186 -0.77 -13.34 -15.34
C TYR A 186 -1.29 -14.18 -14.18
N LEU A 187 -2.22 -15.09 -14.41
CA LEU A 187 -2.68 -16.02 -13.37
C LEU A 187 -1.66 -17.14 -13.12
N GLN A 188 -1.57 -17.56 -11.87
CA GLN A 188 -0.80 -18.75 -11.52
C GLN A 188 -1.44 -20.02 -12.08
N ASN A 189 -2.78 -20.09 -12.03
CA ASN A 189 -3.61 -21.08 -12.71
C ASN A 189 -5.02 -20.51 -12.93
N SER A 190 -5.80 -21.16 -13.82
CA SER A 190 -7.14 -20.69 -14.21
C SER A 190 -8.19 -20.76 -13.08
N ASN A 191 -7.88 -21.41 -11.97
CA ASN A 191 -8.84 -21.70 -10.90
C ASN A 191 -8.64 -20.85 -9.64
N ASN A 192 -7.62 -20.02 -9.58
CA ASN A 192 -7.42 -19.16 -8.45
C ASN A 192 -7.13 -17.71 -8.88
N PHE A 193 -7.28 -16.78 -7.95
CA PHE A 193 -7.05 -15.34 -8.18
C PHE A 193 -5.58 -14.92 -7.94
N ASN A 194 -4.69 -15.89 -7.63
CA ASN A 194 -3.30 -15.58 -7.41
C ASN A 194 -2.61 -15.28 -8.73
N LEU A 195 -1.89 -14.20 -8.77
CA LEU A 195 -1.04 -13.86 -9.89
C LEU A 195 0.22 -14.74 -9.89
N ASN A 196 0.78 -14.97 -11.05
CA ASN A 196 2.13 -15.48 -11.17
C ASN A 196 3.15 -14.32 -11.00
N ASN A 197 4.44 -14.64 -11.05
CA ASN A 197 5.49 -13.66 -10.88
C ASN A 197 5.41 -12.50 -11.89
N GLN A 198 4.97 -12.77 -13.11
CA GLN A 198 4.83 -11.75 -14.15
C GLN A 198 3.71 -10.76 -13.82
N GLY A 199 2.56 -11.25 -13.35
CA GLY A 199 1.44 -10.41 -12.93
C GLY A 199 1.82 -9.51 -11.74
N TYR A 200 2.48 -10.08 -10.73
CA TYR A 200 2.97 -9.28 -9.59
C TYR A 200 4.03 -8.26 -10.00
N ASN A 201 4.90 -8.58 -10.96
CA ASN A 201 5.89 -7.65 -11.47
C ASN A 201 5.23 -6.45 -12.18
N GLU A 202 4.18 -6.67 -12.97
CA GLU A 202 3.44 -5.57 -13.61
C GLU A 202 2.80 -4.64 -12.59
N ILE A 203 2.13 -5.18 -11.56
CA ILE A 203 1.59 -4.35 -10.47
C ILE A 203 2.71 -3.54 -9.81
N SER A 204 3.83 -4.20 -9.52
CA SER A 204 4.97 -3.55 -8.85
C SER A 204 5.57 -2.42 -9.69
N LYS A 205 5.65 -2.56 -11.02
CA LYS A 205 6.08 -1.48 -11.92
C LYS A 205 5.17 -0.26 -11.81
N ILE A 206 3.85 -0.47 -11.80
CA ILE A 206 2.89 0.61 -11.70
C ILE A 206 3.00 1.31 -10.35
N ILE A 207 3.15 0.56 -9.25
CA ILE A 207 3.37 1.12 -7.92
C ILE A 207 4.63 2.00 -7.92
N VAL A 208 5.73 1.49 -8.50
CA VAL A 208 7.00 2.23 -8.60
C VAL A 208 6.84 3.52 -9.39
N GLU A 209 6.14 3.49 -10.52
CA GLU A 209 5.87 4.70 -11.32
C GLU A 209 5.06 5.73 -10.54
N LYS A 210 4.10 5.29 -9.76
CA LYS A 210 3.29 6.16 -8.91
C LYS A 210 4.08 6.81 -7.78
N ILE A 211 5.13 6.15 -7.30
CA ILE A 211 6.01 6.69 -6.26
C ILE A 211 7.08 7.63 -6.86
N LYS A 212 7.56 7.36 -8.06
CA LYS A 212 8.62 8.16 -8.73
C LYS A 212 8.31 9.66 -8.83
N ASN A 213 7.05 9.99 -8.96
CA ASN A 213 6.58 11.35 -9.18
C ASN A 213 6.43 12.13 -7.84
N TYR A 214 7.10 11.65 -6.79
CA TYR A 214 7.14 12.23 -5.46
C TYR A 214 8.58 12.41 -4.96
#